data_60d62f7d553d021d7feeaf18bb123d4f
#
_entry.id   60d62f7d553d021d7feeaf18bb123d4f
#
_cell.length_a   1.000
_cell.length_b   1.000
_cell.length_c   1.000
_cell.angle_alpha   90.00
_cell.angle_beta   90.00
_cell.angle_gamma   90.00
#
_symmetry.space_group_name_H-M   'P 1'
#
loop_
_entity.id
_entity.type
_entity.pdbx_description
1 polymer ?
#
loop_
_entity_poly.entity_id
_entity_poly.type
_entity_poly.pdbx_seq_one_letter_code
_entity_poly.pdbx_strand_id
1 'polypeptide(L)'
;VDGDDMLEARSEERRARSEKLDNMQDIMEQRVDRIEEVLKDMAKMLANNTNYTSVVSMPQANRNRLKFVQLTQLESGKLLCTAILEGNIVKNEMIRISEDLNQETLLGLNILFNNTLSGLTLADINFDMAATMASQVPEKSELITKILNTIVSAIGSEDGIEIFTSGATNIFRYPELSDRDSASELISTLEEKKLLGNLLVDDIEASGSTTGIQVYIGKETEVSSMKDCSVVTATYEFEKGVFGKIGIIGPKRMDYERVLDALKDVTGSLDRKYAGTEDKETTE
;
A
#
# COMPACT_ATOMS: atom_id res chain seq x y z
N VAL A 1 28.82 33.71 30.10
CA VAL A 1 27.38 33.81 30.44
C VAL A 1 26.51 33.25 29.31
N ASP A 2 27.06 32.93 28.11
CA ASP A 2 26.25 32.64 26.93
C ASP A 2 26.12 31.12 26.56
N GLY A 3 26.66 30.22 27.36
CA GLY A 3 26.62 28.78 27.03
C GLY A 3 25.39 28.04 27.52
N ASP A 4 24.88 28.42 28.69
CA ASP A 4 23.73 27.76 29.32
C ASP A 4 22.41 28.17 28.65
N ASP A 5 22.26 29.43 28.27
CA ASP A 5 21.07 29.92 27.54
C ASP A 5 20.90 29.26 26.14
N MET A 6 22.01 28.94 25.46
CA MET A 6 21.95 28.21 24.18
C MET A 6 21.59 26.74 24.35
N LEU A 7 21.95 26.12 25.46
CA LEU A 7 21.62 24.73 25.75
C LEU A 7 20.15 24.58 26.16
N GLU A 8 19.62 25.54 26.93
CA GLU A 8 18.20 25.59 27.28
C GLU A 8 17.31 25.81 26.04
N ALA A 9 17.64 26.79 25.20
CA ALA A 9 16.91 27.04 23.96
C ALA A 9 16.89 25.83 23.03
N ARG A 10 18.01 25.12 22.89
CA ARG A 10 18.05 23.85 22.10
C ARG A 10 17.25 22.73 22.73
N SER A 11 17.16 22.67 24.06
CA SER A 11 16.36 21.65 24.74
C SER A 11 14.86 21.92 24.62
N GLU A 12 14.45 23.18 24.64
CA GLU A 12 13.06 23.60 24.42
C GLU A 12 12.64 23.37 22.96
N GLU A 13 13.50 23.67 22.02
CA GLU A 13 13.22 23.43 20.59
C GLU A 13 13.08 21.94 20.28
N ARG A 14 13.89 21.07 20.91
CA ARG A 14 13.75 19.61 20.82
C ARG A 14 12.45 19.09 21.44
N ARG A 15 12.05 19.64 22.60
CA ARG A 15 10.78 19.28 23.26
C ARG A 15 9.58 19.69 22.42
N ALA A 16 9.55 20.91 21.94
CA ALA A 16 8.48 21.42 21.07
C ALA A 16 8.37 20.62 19.76
N ARG A 17 9.51 20.17 19.22
CA ARG A 17 9.54 19.33 18.03
C ARG A 17 9.04 17.92 18.29
N SER A 18 9.35 17.34 19.48
CA SER A 18 8.85 16.03 19.89
C SER A 18 7.35 16.06 20.12
N GLU A 19 6.84 17.06 20.86
CA GLU A 19 5.40 17.24 21.08
C GLU A 19 4.61 17.44 19.77
N LYS A 20 5.20 18.14 18.81
CA LYS A 20 4.58 18.33 17.50
C LYS A 20 4.54 17.04 16.68
N LEU A 21 5.57 16.18 16.80
CA LEU A 21 5.60 14.86 16.17
C LEU A 21 4.59 13.91 16.82
N ASP A 22 4.51 13.91 18.15
CA ASP A 22 3.54 13.06 18.89
C ASP A 22 2.10 13.47 18.53
N ASN A 23 1.81 14.77 18.50
CA ASN A 23 0.50 15.28 18.06
C ASN A 23 0.17 14.93 16.60
N MET A 24 1.16 14.93 15.70
CA MET A 24 0.94 14.51 14.32
C MET A 24 0.67 13.01 14.21
N GLN A 25 1.34 12.18 15.00
CA GLN A 25 1.07 10.74 15.07
C GLN A 25 -0.34 10.46 15.57
N ASP A 26 -0.78 11.09 16.64
CA ASP A 26 -2.13 10.94 17.20
C ASP A 26 -3.21 11.35 16.20
N ILE A 27 -2.99 12.43 15.45
CA ILE A 27 -3.92 12.88 14.40
C ILE A 27 -3.95 11.88 13.22
N MET A 28 -2.80 11.31 12.84
CA MET A 28 -2.74 10.32 11.77
C MET A 28 -3.41 9.01 12.17
N GLU A 29 -3.19 8.52 13.38
CA GLU A 29 -3.86 7.33 13.91
C GLU A 29 -5.38 7.53 13.96
N GLN A 30 -5.87 8.66 14.43
CA GLN A 30 -7.31 8.97 14.44
C GLN A 30 -7.91 9.09 13.02
N ARG A 31 -7.14 9.52 12.02
CA ARG A 31 -7.60 9.54 10.62
C ARG A 31 -7.68 8.14 10.04
N VAL A 32 -6.70 7.29 10.31
CA VAL A 32 -6.68 5.88 9.88
C VAL A 32 -7.86 5.13 10.47
N ASP A 33 -8.11 5.25 11.78
CA ASP A 33 -9.24 4.58 12.44
C ASP A 33 -10.59 4.99 11.84
N ARG A 34 -10.76 6.27 11.51
CA ARG A 34 -12.01 6.75 10.89
C ARG A 34 -12.23 6.21 9.48
N ILE A 35 -11.18 6.12 8.68
CA ILE A 35 -11.31 5.58 7.33
C ILE A 35 -11.60 4.08 7.36
N GLU A 36 -10.97 3.36 8.27
CA GLU A 36 -11.20 1.93 8.48
C GLU A 36 -12.67 1.65 8.81
N GLU A 37 -13.27 2.40 9.74
CA GLU A 37 -14.70 2.28 10.06
C GLU A 37 -15.59 2.56 8.85
N VAL A 38 -15.30 3.62 8.09
CA VAL A 38 -16.06 3.98 6.88
C VAL A 38 -15.99 2.88 5.84
N LEU A 39 -14.81 2.30 5.60
CA LEU A 39 -14.64 1.22 4.61
C LEU A 39 -15.31 -0.08 5.06
N LYS A 40 -15.27 -0.43 6.35
CA LYS A 40 -16.01 -1.55 6.93
C LYS A 40 -17.51 -1.40 6.75
N ASP A 41 -18.03 -0.21 7.00
CA ASP A 41 -19.47 0.07 6.85
C ASP A 41 -19.89 0.06 5.38
N MET A 42 -19.04 0.53 4.48
CA MET A 42 -19.26 0.42 3.04
C MET A 42 -19.28 -1.03 2.57
N ALA A 43 -18.38 -1.87 3.04
CA ALA A 43 -18.39 -3.30 2.74
C ALA A 43 -19.71 -3.94 3.17
N LYS A 44 -20.20 -3.63 4.38
CA LYS A 44 -21.50 -4.13 4.87
C LYS A 44 -22.67 -3.64 4.02
N MET A 45 -22.68 -2.34 3.69
CA MET A 45 -23.72 -1.74 2.88
C MET A 45 -23.79 -2.38 1.49
N LEU A 46 -22.66 -2.56 0.83
CA LEU A 46 -22.57 -3.20 -0.48
C LEU A 46 -23.05 -4.65 -0.44
N ALA A 47 -22.61 -5.44 0.55
CA ALA A 47 -23.04 -6.81 0.71
C ALA A 47 -24.55 -6.92 0.95
N ASN A 48 -25.14 -6.02 1.73
CA ASN A 48 -26.57 -5.98 2.00
C ASN A 48 -27.38 -5.55 0.77
N ASN A 49 -26.91 -4.53 0.05
CA ASN A 49 -27.62 -4.00 -1.12
C ASN A 49 -27.57 -4.93 -2.32
N THR A 50 -26.47 -5.66 -2.50
CA THR A 50 -26.28 -6.55 -3.65
C THR A 50 -26.68 -8.00 -3.35
N ASN A 51 -26.71 -8.40 -2.09
CA ASN A 51 -26.82 -9.79 -1.60
C ASN A 51 -25.64 -10.68 -2.04
N TYR A 52 -24.48 -10.10 -2.37
CA TYR A 52 -23.24 -10.78 -2.70
C TYR A 52 -22.18 -10.53 -1.63
N THR A 53 -21.01 -11.14 -1.79
CA THR A 53 -19.87 -10.85 -0.93
C THR A 53 -19.19 -9.58 -1.42
N SER A 54 -18.89 -8.66 -0.52
CA SER A 54 -18.13 -7.45 -0.81
C SER A 54 -16.75 -7.48 -0.17
N VAL A 55 -15.78 -6.91 -0.86
CA VAL A 55 -14.39 -6.74 -0.43
C VAL A 55 -13.98 -5.30 -0.66
N VAL A 56 -13.36 -4.69 0.33
CA VAL A 56 -12.87 -3.30 0.24
C VAL A 56 -11.45 -3.27 0.76
N SER A 57 -10.51 -2.77 -0.03
CA SER A 57 -9.14 -2.58 0.42
C SER A 57 -8.96 -1.22 1.07
N MET A 58 -8.07 -1.10 2.06
CA MET A 58 -7.55 0.19 2.48
C MET A 58 -6.95 0.93 1.28
N PRO A 59 -7.14 2.26 1.19
CA PRO A 59 -6.50 3.05 0.15
C PRO A 59 -4.99 3.06 0.36
N GLN A 60 -4.28 3.05 -0.73
CA GLN A 60 -2.83 3.00 -0.75
C GLN A 60 -2.32 4.04 -1.72
N ALA A 61 -1.34 4.81 -1.30
CA ALA A 61 -0.59 5.65 -2.22
C ALA A 61 -0.02 4.76 -3.33
N ASN A 62 0.21 5.34 -4.51
CA ASN A 62 0.85 4.63 -5.61
C ASN A 62 2.21 4.13 -5.10
N ARG A 63 2.23 2.84 -4.63
CA ARG A 63 3.09 2.31 -3.56
C ARG A 63 4.54 2.17 -3.93
N ASN A 64 4.81 2.28 -5.20
CA ASN A 64 6.05 1.75 -5.73
C ASN A 64 7.04 2.83 -6.07
N ARG A 65 6.68 4.13 -5.93
CA ARG A 65 7.61 5.20 -6.24
C ARG A 65 8.43 5.58 -5.02
N LEU A 66 9.73 5.31 -5.12
CA LEU A 66 10.69 5.65 -4.08
C LEU A 66 10.92 7.16 -4.05
N LYS A 67 10.69 7.78 -2.91
CA LYS A 67 10.90 9.21 -2.71
C LYS A 67 12.30 9.51 -2.17
N PHE A 68 12.75 8.71 -1.23
CA PHE A 68 14.02 8.94 -0.55
C PHE A 68 14.54 7.64 0.10
N VAL A 69 15.86 7.48 0.12
CA VAL A 69 16.56 6.41 0.84
C VAL A 69 17.53 7.02 1.84
N GLN A 70 17.52 6.54 3.06
CA GLN A 70 18.49 6.91 4.09
C GLN A 70 19.18 5.66 4.65
N LEU A 71 20.50 5.65 4.53
CA LEU A 71 21.36 4.65 5.14
C LEU A 71 21.99 5.24 6.40
N THR A 72 21.87 4.52 7.51
CA THR A 72 22.40 4.95 8.80
C THR A 72 23.11 3.77 9.49
N GLN A 73 24.35 3.92 9.88
CA GLN A 73 25.03 2.91 10.68
C GLN A 73 24.62 3.09 12.14
N LEU A 74 23.94 2.08 12.71
CA LEU A 74 23.47 2.13 14.10
C LEU A 74 24.54 1.60 15.05
N GLU A 75 25.17 0.48 14.71
CA GLU A 75 26.20 -0.16 15.48
C GLU A 75 27.15 -0.92 14.53
N SER A 76 28.26 -1.43 15.09
CA SER A 76 29.23 -2.20 14.30
C SER A 76 28.57 -3.39 13.60
N GLY A 77 28.77 -3.52 12.31
CA GLY A 77 28.22 -4.59 11.49
C GLY A 77 26.73 -4.46 11.14
N LYS A 78 26.05 -3.36 11.50
CA LYS A 78 24.63 -3.16 11.24
C LYS A 78 24.32 -1.80 10.61
N LEU A 79 23.73 -1.84 9.43
CA LEU A 79 23.27 -0.69 8.67
C LEU A 79 21.73 -0.69 8.64
N LEU A 80 21.11 0.41 9.06
CA LEU A 80 19.69 0.64 8.88
C LEU A 80 19.48 1.28 7.51
N CYS A 81 18.62 0.65 6.71
CA CYS A 81 18.12 1.19 5.46
C CYS A 81 16.67 1.66 5.66
N THR A 82 16.44 2.95 5.55
CA THR A 82 15.11 3.55 5.59
C THR A 82 14.71 3.96 4.18
N ALA A 83 13.67 3.36 3.63
CA ALA A 83 13.09 3.74 2.35
C ALA A 83 11.78 4.48 2.57
N ILE A 84 11.66 5.69 2.02
CA ILE A 84 10.45 6.51 2.05
C ILE A 84 9.82 6.46 0.67
N LEU A 85 8.58 5.98 0.61
CA LEU A 85 7.78 5.89 -0.60
C LEU A 85 6.83 7.10 -0.73
N GLU A 86 6.25 7.30 -1.91
CA GLU A 86 5.14 8.24 -2.07
C GLU A 86 4.01 7.88 -1.10
N GLY A 87 3.30 8.90 -0.59
CA GLY A 87 2.31 8.72 0.48
C GLY A 87 2.92 8.63 1.88
N ASN A 88 4.21 9.02 2.04
CA ASN A 88 4.94 9.02 3.32
C ASN A 88 5.03 7.64 4.00
N ILE A 89 4.93 6.58 3.23
CA ILE A 89 5.15 5.22 3.75
C ILE A 89 6.64 5.04 4.02
N VAL A 90 6.97 4.67 5.24
CA VAL A 90 8.35 4.44 5.68
C VAL A 90 8.58 2.95 5.88
N LYS A 91 9.59 2.42 5.21
CA LYS A 91 10.06 1.04 5.37
C LYS A 91 11.46 1.06 5.98
N ASN A 92 11.65 0.30 7.03
CA ASN A 92 12.92 0.18 7.72
C ASN A 92 13.42 -1.26 7.65
N GLU A 93 14.63 -1.44 7.15
CA GLU A 93 15.26 -2.76 7.05
C GLU A 93 16.68 -2.73 7.62
N MET A 94 17.03 -3.79 8.35
CA MET A 94 18.35 -3.94 8.94
C MET A 94 19.25 -4.80 8.04
N ILE A 95 20.34 -4.22 7.59
CA ILE A 95 21.34 -4.90 6.75
C ILE A 95 22.56 -5.23 7.60
N ARG A 96 22.97 -6.49 7.61
CA ARG A 96 24.25 -6.89 8.21
C ARG A 96 25.37 -6.59 7.23
N ILE A 97 26.38 -5.87 7.67
CA ILE A 97 27.59 -5.52 6.91
C ILE A 97 28.82 -6.14 7.54
N SER A 98 29.81 -6.48 6.71
CA SER A 98 31.05 -7.13 7.16
C SER A 98 32.04 -6.13 7.76
N GLU A 99 31.97 -4.88 7.33
CA GLU A 99 32.88 -3.78 7.70
C GLU A 99 32.07 -2.54 8.05
N ASP A 100 32.56 -1.81 9.05
CA ASP A 100 31.97 -0.53 9.40
C ASP A 100 32.24 0.52 8.30
N LEU A 101 31.24 1.32 8.03
CA LEU A 101 31.34 2.39 7.04
C LEU A 101 31.77 3.70 7.72
N ASN A 102 32.77 4.36 7.18
CA ASN A 102 33.06 5.72 7.60
C ASN A 102 32.00 6.68 7.09
N GLN A 103 31.97 7.89 7.67
CA GLN A 103 30.94 8.90 7.34
C GLN A 103 30.97 9.33 5.87
N GLU A 104 32.15 9.39 5.27
CA GLU A 104 32.31 9.78 3.87
C GLU A 104 31.73 8.73 2.93
N THR A 105 32.02 7.46 3.16
CA THR A 105 31.44 6.34 2.40
C THR A 105 29.92 6.28 2.56
N LEU A 106 29.44 6.44 3.79
CA LEU A 106 28.02 6.44 4.08
C LEU A 106 27.29 7.58 3.37
N LEU A 107 27.84 8.78 3.38
CA LEU A 107 27.32 9.93 2.66
C LEU A 107 27.32 9.69 1.14
N GLY A 108 28.41 9.15 0.60
CA GLY A 108 28.54 8.81 -0.83
C GLY A 108 27.48 7.81 -1.27
N LEU A 109 27.23 6.77 -0.47
CA LEU A 109 26.17 5.78 -0.74
C LEU A 109 24.79 6.43 -0.69
N ASN A 110 24.50 7.25 0.32
CA ASN A 110 23.23 7.97 0.40
C ASN A 110 22.97 8.84 -0.84
N ILE A 111 24.00 9.57 -1.31
CA ILE A 111 23.91 10.38 -2.51
C ILE A 111 23.67 9.49 -3.75
N LEU A 112 24.43 8.41 -3.89
CA LEU A 112 24.30 7.47 -5.01
C LEU A 112 22.89 6.89 -5.10
N PHE A 113 22.38 6.36 -4.00
CA PHE A 113 21.05 5.76 -3.98
C PHE A 113 19.94 6.77 -4.27
N ASN A 114 19.99 7.95 -3.67
CA ASN A 114 18.98 8.98 -3.90
C ASN A 114 19.02 9.54 -5.33
N ASN A 115 20.20 9.78 -5.89
CA ASN A 115 20.31 10.28 -7.26
C ASN A 115 19.84 9.26 -8.30
N THR A 116 19.98 7.96 -8.00
CA THR A 116 19.66 6.90 -8.96
C THR A 116 18.22 6.41 -8.79
N LEU A 117 17.71 6.27 -7.56
CA LEU A 117 16.45 5.59 -7.29
C LEU A 117 15.28 6.53 -7.00
N SER A 118 15.53 7.80 -6.64
CA SER A 118 14.43 8.73 -6.33
C SER A 118 13.52 8.93 -7.54
N GLY A 119 12.23 8.78 -7.32
CA GLY A 119 11.21 8.90 -8.36
C GLY A 119 10.95 7.62 -9.16
N LEU A 120 11.73 6.56 -8.96
CA LEU A 120 11.55 5.28 -9.65
C LEU A 120 10.52 4.40 -8.95
N THR A 121 9.85 3.58 -9.74
CA THR A 121 8.99 2.49 -9.24
C THR A 121 9.79 1.21 -9.05
N LEU A 122 9.23 0.22 -8.36
CA LEU A 122 9.85 -1.10 -8.22
C LEU A 122 10.13 -1.76 -9.59
N ALA A 123 9.23 -1.57 -10.56
CA ALA A 123 9.37 -2.09 -11.91
C ALA A 123 10.54 -1.46 -12.69
N ASP A 124 10.91 -0.21 -12.36
CA ASP A 124 12.02 0.49 -12.98
C ASP A 124 13.39 0.05 -12.43
N ILE A 125 13.41 -0.55 -11.23
CA ILE A 125 14.64 -1.02 -10.57
C ILE A 125 14.98 -2.41 -11.11
N ASN A 126 15.90 -2.46 -12.04
CA ASN A 126 16.30 -3.69 -12.73
C ASN A 126 17.78 -4.05 -12.50
N PHE A 127 18.19 -5.22 -13.02
CA PHE A 127 19.55 -5.72 -12.88
C PHE A 127 20.61 -4.81 -13.53
N ASP A 128 20.30 -4.20 -14.66
CA ASP A 128 21.24 -3.31 -15.36
C ASP A 128 21.56 -2.05 -14.53
N MET A 129 20.55 -1.53 -13.83
CA MET A 129 20.72 -0.42 -12.90
C MET A 129 21.60 -0.84 -11.72
N ALA A 130 21.39 -2.02 -11.15
CA ALA A 130 22.22 -2.55 -10.07
C ALA A 130 23.68 -2.67 -10.50
N ALA A 131 23.94 -3.19 -11.69
CA ALA A 131 25.27 -3.30 -12.27
C ALA A 131 25.89 -1.91 -12.51
N THR A 132 25.13 -0.96 -13.00
CA THR A 132 25.58 0.43 -13.22
C THR A 132 25.96 1.11 -11.91
N MET A 133 25.13 0.99 -10.88
CA MET A 133 25.43 1.54 -9.54
C MET A 133 26.69 0.89 -8.93
N ALA A 134 26.79 -0.43 -9.01
CA ALA A 134 27.95 -1.18 -8.51
C ALA A 134 29.25 -0.79 -9.22
N SER A 135 29.18 -0.49 -10.51
CA SER A 135 30.36 -0.05 -11.30
C SER A 135 30.89 1.32 -10.89
N GLN A 136 30.07 2.19 -10.31
CA GLN A 136 30.49 3.52 -9.85
C GLN A 136 31.34 3.45 -8.57
N VAL A 137 31.17 2.42 -7.74
CA VAL A 137 31.95 2.17 -6.54
C VAL A 137 32.37 0.70 -6.48
N PRO A 138 33.36 0.27 -7.29
CA PRO A 138 33.72 -1.15 -7.44
C PRO A 138 34.09 -1.83 -6.12
N GLU A 139 34.73 -1.08 -5.21
CA GLU A 139 35.14 -1.59 -3.89
C GLU A 139 33.94 -1.93 -2.97
N LYS A 140 32.78 -1.40 -3.25
CA LYS A 140 31.54 -1.62 -2.47
C LYS A 140 30.42 -2.25 -3.29
N SER A 141 30.74 -2.87 -4.43
CA SER A 141 29.75 -3.43 -5.36
C SER A 141 28.83 -4.45 -4.72
N GLU A 142 29.37 -5.34 -3.88
CA GLU A 142 28.59 -6.34 -3.16
C GLU A 142 27.64 -5.69 -2.14
N LEU A 143 28.10 -4.68 -1.43
CA LEU A 143 27.28 -3.93 -0.48
C LEU A 143 26.15 -3.18 -1.20
N ILE A 144 26.45 -2.52 -2.32
CA ILE A 144 25.45 -1.80 -3.15
C ILE A 144 24.36 -2.76 -3.62
N THR A 145 24.74 -3.92 -4.14
CA THR A 145 23.81 -4.96 -4.58
C THR A 145 22.96 -5.46 -3.42
N LYS A 146 23.55 -5.67 -2.26
CA LYS A 146 22.83 -6.10 -1.06
C LYS A 146 21.82 -5.05 -0.57
N ILE A 147 22.21 -3.78 -0.52
CA ILE A 147 21.32 -2.67 -0.17
C ILE A 147 20.17 -2.58 -1.16
N LEU A 148 20.47 -2.66 -2.46
CA LEU A 148 19.45 -2.57 -3.51
C LEU A 148 18.42 -3.70 -3.39
N ASN A 149 18.89 -4.95 -3.23
CA ASN A 149 18.01 -6.10 -3.03
C ASN A 149 17.16 -5.95 -1.76
N THR A 150 17.71 -5.37 -0.70
CA THR A 150 16.95 -5.08 0.53
C THR A 150 15.88 -4.04 0.28
N ILE A 151 16.18 -2.97 -0.46
CA ILE A 151 15.21 -1.93 -0.84
C ILE A 151 14.09 -2.54 -1.68
N VAL A 152 14.44 -3.32 -2.71
CA VAL A 152 13.47 -4.02 -3.57
C VAL A 152 12.58 -4.95 -2.75
N SER A 153 13.15 -5.73 -1.85
CA SER A 153 12.39 -6.62 -0.96
C SER A 153 11.50 -5.85 0.00
N ALA A 154 11.97 -4.74 0.56
CA ALA A 154 11.19 -3.91 1.48
C ALA A 154 10.01 -3.22 0.79
N ILE A 155 10.21 -2.73 -0.44
CA ILE A 155 9.16 -2.13 -1.25
C ILE A 155 8.17 -3.20 -1.74
N GLY A 156 8.68 -4.35 -2.17
CA GLY A 156 7.89 -5.49 -2.63
C GLY A 156 7.32 -6.35 -1.50
N SER A 157 7.77 -6.19 -0.25
CA SER A 157 7.12 -6.83 0.88
C SER A 157 5.74 -6.18 1.04
N GLU A 158 4.75 -6.91 0.59
CA GLU A 158 3.36 -6.69 0.91
C GLU A 158 3.18 -6.86 2.43
N ASP A 159 3.39 -5.82 3.22
CA ASP A 159 2.68 -5.69 4.48
C ASP A 159 1.21 -5.69 4.06
N GLY A 160 0.53 -6.80 4.35
CA GLY A 160 -0.71 -7.19 3.71
C GLY A 160 -1.66 -6.02 3.59
N ILE A 161 -2.16 -5.80 2.37
CA ILE A 161 -3.24 -4.87 2.13
C ILE A 161 -4.33 -5.17 3.14
N GLU A 162 -4.67 -4.20 3.94
CA GLU A 162 -5.79 -4.36 4.84
C GLU A 162 -7.07 -4.44 4.03
N ILE A 163 -7.77 -5.56 4.13
CA ILE A 163 -8.97 -5.86 3.35
C ILE A 163 -10.11 -6.14 4.31
N PHE A 164 -11.22 -5.48 4.06
CA PHE A 164 -12.48 -5.68 4.76
C PHE A 164 -13.41 -6.50 3.89
N THR A 165 -13.88 -7.63 4.41
CA THR A 165 -14.81 -8.53 3.73
C THR A 165 -16.13 -8.52 4.47
N SER A 166 -17.24 -8.46 3.74
CA SER A 166 -18.59 -8.57 4.29
C SER A 166 -19.47 -9.44 3.41
N GLY A 167 -20.44 -10.11 4.03
CA GLY A 167 -21.41 -10.93 3.31
C GLY A 167 -20.87 -12.25 2.77
N ALA A 168 -19.78 -12.79 3.32
CA ALA A 168 -19.23 -14.09 2.89
C ALA A 168 -20.30 -15.21 2.94
N THR A 169 -21.21 -15.16 3.90
CA THR A 169 -22.32 -16.13 4.02
C THR A 169 -23.39 -16.01 2.94
N ASN A 170 -23.41 -14.91 2.18
CA ASN A 170 -24.35 -14.75 1.06
C ASN A 170 -24.15 -15.81 -0.03
N ILE A 171 -22.97 -16.39 -0.12
CA ILE A 171 -22.61 -17.49 -1.03
C ILE A 171 -23.61 -18.64 -0.92
N PHE A 172 -24.04 -18.98 0.29
CA PHE A 172 -24.99 -20.08 0.52
C PHE A 172 -26.41 -19.84 -0.02
N ARG A 173 -26.73 -18.63 -0.44
CA ARG A 173 -28.02 -18.31 -1.08
C ARG A 173 -28.10 -18.76 -2.53
N TYR A 174 -26.95 -19.08 -3.14
CA TYR A 174 -26.84 -19.41 -4.55
C TYR A 174 -26.52 -20.89 -4.72
N PRO A 175 -27.43 -21.69 -5.31
CA PRO A 175 -27.25 -23.15 -5.43
C PRO A 175 -25.95 -23.53 -6.13
N GLU A 176 -25.52 -22.76 -7.13
CA GLU A 176 -24.28 -22.98 -7.88
C GLU A 176 -22.99 -22.81 -7.06
N LEU A 177 -23.07 -22.11 -5.91
CA LEU A 177 -21.95 -21.87 -5.00
C LEU A 177 -22.13 -22.57 -3.65
N SER A 178 -23.28 -23.21 -3.41
CA SER A 178 -23.64 -23.80 -2.12
C SER A 178 -23.24 -25.26 -1.96
N ASP A 179 -22.63 -25.86 -3.00
CA ASP A 179 -22.02 -27.19 -2.84
C ASP A 179 -20.95 -27.15 -1.74
N ARG A 180 -21.02 -28.17 -0.85
CA ARG A 180 -20.28 -28.13 0.42
C ARG A 180 -18.77 -27.90 0.25
N ASP A 181 -18.18 -28.60 -0.71
CA ASP A 181 -16.74 -28.55 -0.90
C ASP A 181 -16.35 -27.22 -1.57
N SER A 182 -17.09 -26.80 -2.59
CA SER A 182 -16.87 -25.52 -3.30
C SER A 182 -17.10 -24.31 -2.38
N ALA A 183 -18.13 -24.33 -1.55
CA ALA A 183 -18.42 -23.25 -0.61
C ALA A 183 -17.35 -23.14 0.48
N SER A 184 -16.87 -24.27 1.00
CA SER A 184 -15.79 -24.28 2.00
C SER A 184 -14.48 -23.72 1.43
N GLU A 185 -14.13 -24.13 0.20
CA GLU A 185 -12.93 -23.65 -0.49
C GLU A 185 -13.02 -22.14 -0.78
N LEU A 186 -14.19 -21.66 -1.21
CA LEU A 186 -14.42 -20.25 -1.48
C LEU A 186 -14.36 -19.40 -0.21
N ILE A 187 -14.96 -19.87 0.90
CA ILE A 187 -14.88 -19.17 2.19
C ILE A 187 -13.43 -19.11 2.68
N SER A 188 -12.68 -20.21 2.60
CA SER A 188 -11.26 -20.21 2.94
C SER A 188 -10.47 -19.18 2.12
N THR A 189 -10.77 -19.06 0.83
CA THR A 189 -10.17 -18.05 -0.04
C THR A 189 -10.53 -16.63 0.39
N LEU A 190 -11.78 -16.39 0.79
CA LEU A 190 -12.23 -15.08 1.29
C LEU A 190 -11.61 -14.71 2.66
N GLU A 191 -11.18 -15.68 3.43
CA GLU A 191 -10.46 -15.47 4.69
C GLU A 191 -8.96 -15.22 4.44
N GLU A 192 -8.44 -15.66 3.31
CA GLU A 192 -7.03 -15.48 2.96
C GLU A 192 -6.77 -14.11 2.33
N LYS A 193 -6.46 -13.13 3.19
CA LYS A 193 -6.23 -11.72 2.80
C LYS A 193 -5.22 -11.55 1.66
N LYS A 194 -4.23 -12.43 1.57
CA LYS A 194 -3.21 -12.37 0.52
C LYS A 194 -3.77 -12.68 -0.86
N LEU A 195 -4.63 -13.70 -0.97
CA LEU A 195 -5.28 -14.04 -2.25
C LEU A 195 -6.25 -12.96 -2.68
N LEU A 196 -7.01 -12.39 -1.74
CA LEU A 196 -7.89 -11.25 -2.02
C LEU A 196 -7.10 -10.00 -2.42
N GLY A 197 -5.94 -9.78 -1.81
CA GLY A 197 -5.03 -8.70 -2.16
C GLY A 197 -4.62 -8.79 -3.62
N ASN A 198 -4.15 -9.94 -4.07
CA ASN A 198 -3.75 -10.16 -5.44
C ASN A 198 -4.91 -9.91 -6.42
N LEU A 199 -6.11 -10.43 -6.12
CA LEU A 199 -7.31 -10.17 -6.94
C LEU A 199 -7.68 -8.69 -7.08
N LEU A 200 -7.34 -7.88 -6.08
CA LEU A 200 -7.68 -6.45 -6.07
C LEU A 200 -6.54 -5.57 -6.61
N VAL A 201 -5.28 -6.00 -6.54
CA VAL A 201 -4.10 -5.16 -6.80
C VAL A 201 -3.47 -5.37 -8.16
N ASP A 202 -3.43 -6.59 -8.68
CA ASP A 202 -2.75 -6.92 -9.94
C ASP A 202 -3.19 -6.04 -11.13
N ASP A 203 -4.37 -5.44 -11.05
CA ASP A 203 -4.91 -4.58 -12.10
C ASP A 203 -4.53 -3.10 -12.02
N ILE A 204 -4.02 -2.63 -10.88
CA ILE A 204 -3.62 -1.22 -10.75
C ILE A 204 -2.36 -0.96 -11.57
N GLU A 205 -1.48 -1.95 -11.67
CA GLU A 205 -0.21 -1.83 -12.40
C GLU A 205 -0.36 -2.01 -13.91
N ALA A 206 -1.28 -2.86 -14.34
CA ALA A 206 -1.44 -3.20 -15.77
C ALA A 206 -2.15 -2.13 -16.60
N SER A 207 -2.98 -1.28 -16.00
CA SER A 207 -3.91 -0.42 -16.76
C SER A 207 -3.44 1.01 -16.97
N GLY A 208 -2.42 1.52 -16.28
CA GLY A 208 -1.97 2.93 -16.40
C GLY A 208 -3.10 3.97 -16.29
N SER A 209 -4.35 3.53 -16.12
CA SER A 209 -5.56 4.34 -16.03
C SER A 209 -6.37 3.91 -14.82
N THR A 210 -6.45 4.76 -13.87
CA THR A 210 -6.78 4.54 -12.48
C THR A 210 -8.28 4.50 -12.16
N THR A 211 -9.15 4.76 -13.10
CA THR A 211 -10.60 4.84 -12.86
C THR A 211 -11.36 3.97 -13.83
N GLY A 212 -11.74 2.78 -13.37
CA GLY A 212 -12.56 1.89 -14.19
C GLY A 212 -13.16 0.76 -13.35
N ILE A 213 -14.29 0.26 -13.84
CA ILE A 213 -14.89 -0.98 -13.32
C ILE A 213 -14.39 -2.11 -14.19
N GLN A 214 -13.91 -3.17 -13.56
CA GLN A 214 -13.43 -4.39 -14.21
C GLN A 214 -14.31 -5.56 -13.82
N VAL A 215 -14.54 -6.47 -14.73
CA VAL A 215 -15.39 -7.64 -14.52
C VAL A 215 -14.61 -8.89 -14.93
N TYR A 216 -14.46 -9.82 -14.01
CA TYR A 216 -13.83 -11.12 -14.23
C TYR A 216 -14.86 -12.22 -14.06
N ILE A 217 -14.98 -13.09 -15.05
CA ILE A 217 -16.00 -14.15 -15.07
C ILE A 217 -15.33 -15.51 -15.05
N GLY A 218 -15.57 -16.26 -14.00
CA GLY A 218 -15.15 -17.66 -13.90
C GLY A 218 -13.63 -17.82 -13.95
N LYS A 219 -13.13 -18.45 -15.01
CA LYS A 219 -11.70 -18.76 -15.18
C LYS A 219 -10.80 -17.54 -15.47
N GLU A 220 -11.39 -16.38 -15.71
CA GLU A 220 -10.64 -15.13 -15.84
C GLU A 220 -10.07 -14.68 -14.48
N THR A 221 -10.65 -15.18 -13.39
CA THR A 221 -10.02 -15.07 -12.07
C THR A 221 -8.92 -16.12 -11.99
N GLU A 222 -7.69 -15.71 -11.70
CA GLU A 222 -6.54 -16.64 -11.58
C GLU A 222 -6.66 -17.57 -10.36
N VAL A 223 -7.67 -17.35 -9.49
CA VAL A 223 -7.93 -18.14 -8.29
C VAL A 223 -8.86 -19.29 -8.60
N SER A 224 -8.35 -20.52 -8.52
CA SER A 224 -9.08 -21.75 -8.90
C SER A 224 -10.37 -21.97 -8.12
N SER A 225 -10.42 -21.57 -6.84
CA SER A 225 -11.63 -21.65 -5.99
C SER A 225 -12.76 -20.71 -6.45
N MET A 226 -12.45 -19.71 -7.27
CA MET A 226 -13.39 -18.73 -7.80
C MET A 226 -13.85 -19.02 -9.23
N LYS A 227 -13.52 -20.18 -9.80
CA LYS A 227 -13.89 -20.58 -11.17
C LYS A 227 -15.38 -20.50 -11.49
N ASP A 228 -16.25 -20.61 -10.48
CA ASP A 228 -17.71 -20.55 -10.60
C ASP A 228 -18.30 -19.21 -10.12
N CYS A 229 -17.42 -18.27 -9.76
CA CYS A 229 -17.77 -16.92 -9.36
C CYS A 229 -17.54 -15.92 -10.50
N SER A 230 -18.12 -14.74 -10.34
CA SER A 230 -17.70 -13.52 -11.00
C SER A 230 -17.24 -12.52 -9.96
N VAL A 231 -16.22 -11.76 -10.32
CA VAL A 231 -15.66 -10.69 -9.50
C VAL A 231 -15.77 -9.39 -10.28
N VAL A 232 -16.42 -8.39 -9.69
CA VAL A 232 -16.54 -7.05 -10.26
C VAL A 232 -15.79 -6.09 -9.35
N THR A 233 -14.80 -5.41 -9.87
CA THR A 233 -13.98 -4.46 -9.09
C THR A 233 -14.13 -3.05 -9.58
N ALA A 234 -14.00 -2.09 -8.68
CA ALA A 234 -13.92 -0.67 -8.97
C ALA A 234 -12.77 -0.05 -8.17
N THR A 235 -12.09 0.91 -8.76
CA THR A 235 -11.05 1.70 -8.08
C THR A 235 -11.66 2.99 -7.56
N TYR A 236 -11.34 3.38 -6.33
CA TYR A 236 -11.69 4.67 -5.75
C TYR A 236 -10.43 5.45 -5.38
N GLU A 237 -10.50 6.78 -5.47
CA GLU A 237 -9.43 7.67 -5.04
C GLU A 237 -9.81 8.26 -3.67
N PHE A 238 -8.90 8.13 -2.70
CA PHE A 238 -9.08 8.67 -1.36
C PHE A 238 -8.47 10.06 -1.21
N GLU A 239 -7.25 10.21 -1.68
CA GLU A 239 -6.50 11.46 -1.82
C GLU A 239 -5.76 11.39 -3.15
N LYS A 240 -5.28 12.52 -3.64
CA LYS A 240 -4.57 12.56 -4.92
C LYS A 240 -3.41 11.56 -4.95
N GLY A 241 -3.52 10.57 -5.83
CA GLY A 241 -2.53 9.50 -5.97
C GLY A 241 -2.65 8.37 -4.93
N VAL A 242 -3.68 8.36 -4.09
CA VAL A 242 -3.95 7.33 -3.08
C VAL A 242 -5.23 6.59 -3.46
N PHE A 243 -5.08 5.34 -3.88
CA PHE A 243 -6.18 4.56 -4.44
C PHE A 243 -6.48 3.33 -3.59
N GLY A 244 -7.74 2.96 -3.57
CA GLY A 244 -8.19 1.68 -3.05
C GLY A 244 -9.10 0.97 -4.05
N LYS A 245 -9.40 -0.29 -3.78
CA LYS A 245 -10.31 -1.08 -4.60
C LYS A 245 -11.49 -1.61 -3.81
N ILE A 246 -12.60 -1.69 -4.49
CA ILE A 246 -13.83 -2.30 -4.01
C ILE A 246 -14.16 -3.44 -4.96
N GLY A 247 -14.49 -4.62 -4.41
CA GLY A 247 -14.88 -5.78 -5.18
C GLY A 247 -16.22 -6.35 -4.71
N ILE A 248 -17.00 -6.88 -5.64
CA ILE A 248 -18.17 -7.69 -5.40
C ILE A 248 -17.93 -9.07 -5.99
N ILE A 249 -18.11 -10.10 -5.18
CA ILE A 249 -17.92 -11.50 -5.55
C ILE A 249 -19.28 -12.20 -5.43
N GLY A 250 -19.70 -12.82 -6.52
CA GLY A 250 -20.97 -13.53 -6.58
C GLY A 250 -20.96 -14.62 -7.65
N PRO A 251 -22.11 -15.30 -7.91
CA PRO A 251 -22.21 -16.31 -8.93
C PRO A 251 -22.04 -15.73 -10.33
N LYS A 252 -21.65 -16.54 -11.32
CA LYS A 252 -21.55 -16.12 -12.73
C LYS A 252 -22.82 -15.46 -13.27
N ARG A 253 -23.96 -15.77 -12.71
CA ARG A 253 -25.28 -15.22 -13.09
C ARG A 253 -25.76 -14.12 -12.14
N MET A 254 -24.79 -13.32 -11.61
CA MET A 254 -25.16 -12.19 -10.75
C MET A 254 -25.90 -11.10 -11.55
N ASP A 255 -26.63 -10.27 -10.84
CA ASP A 255 -27.22 -9.05 -11.38
C ASP A 255 -26.14 -7.97 -11.55
N TYR A 256 -25.49 -7.99 -12.73
CA TYR A 256 -24.38 -7.08 -13.03
C TYR A 256 -24.82 -5.62 -13.03
N GLU A 257 -26.04 -5.30 -13.49
CA GLU A 257 -26.53 -3.92 -13.54
C GLU A 257 -26.60 -3.35 -12.11
N ARG A 258 -27.20 -4.11 -11.20
CA ARG A 258 -27.29 -3.72 -9.79
C ARG A 258 -25.92 -3.61 -9.12
N VAL A 259 -24.99 -4.48 -9.45
CA VAL A 259 -23.61 -4.46 -8.91
C VAL A 259 -22.87 -3.24 -9.43
N LEU A 260 -22.97 -2.95 -10.74
CA LEU A 260 -22.31 -1.79 -11.36
C LEU A 260 -22.83 -0.47 -10.78
N ASP A 261 -24.15 -0.34 -10.60
CA ASP A 261 -24.75 0.86 -10.01
C ASP A 261 -24.33 1.04 -8.55
N ALA A 262 -24.33 -0.04 -7.74
CA ALA A 262 -23.87 0.01 -6.36
C ALA A 262 -22.40 0.42 -6.25
N LEU A 263 -21.53 -0.09 -7.12
CA LEU A 263 -20.11 0.29 -7.14
C LEU A 263 -19.90 1.73 -7.55
N LYS A 264 -20.63 2.22 -8.58
CA LYS A 264 -20.56 3.63 -9.01
C LYS A 264 -21.02 4.59 -7.91
N ASP A 265 -22.09 4.26 -7.23
CA ASP A 265 -22.62 5.10 -6.13
C ASP A 265 -21.62 5.21 -4.98
N VAL A 266 -20.98 4.11 -4.62
CA VAL A 266 -19.99 4.07 -3.52
C VAL A 266 -18.71 4.78 -3.91
N THR A 267 -18.13 4.49 -5.08
CA THR A 267 -16.89 5.16 -5.53
C THR A 267 -17.12 6.65 -5.70
N GLY A 268 -18.21 7.05 -6.34
CA GLY A 268 -18.56 8.47 -6.49
C GLY A 268 -18.84 9.21 -5.16
N SER A 269 -19.24 8.48 -4.12
CA SER A 269 -19.41 9.05 -2.78
C SER A 269 -18.07 9.23 -2.07
N LEU A 270 -17.13 8.28 -2.23
CA LEU A 270 -15.78 8.38 -1.71
C LEU A 270 -15.01 9.51 -2.38
N ASP A 271 -15.01 9.56 -3.71
CA ASP A 271 -14.32 10.59 -4.48
C ASP A 271 -14.79 12.00 -4.09
N ARG A 272 -16.09 12.20 -3.93
CA ARG A 272 -16.64 13.50 -3.49
C ARG A 272 -16.27 13.88 -2.07
N LYS A 273 -16.15 12.88 -1.17
CA LYS A 273 -15.88 13.12 0.24
C LYS A 273 -14.42 13.37 0.52
N TYR A 274 -13.53 12.70 -0.20
CA TYR A 274 -12.11 12.65 0.13
C TYR A 274 -11.21 13.27 -0.95
N ALA A 275 -11.48 13.10 -2.24
CA ALA A 275 -10.70 13.71 -3.32
C ALA A 275 -10.90 15.24 -3.47
N GLY A 276 -11.95 15.81 -2.87
CA GLY A 276 -12.30 17.24 -2.95
C GLY A 276 -11.80 18.13 -1.81
N THR A 277 -10.93 17.67 -0.92
CA THR A 277 -10.60 18.39 0.33
C THR A 277 -9.39 19.32 0.24
N GLU A 278 -8.65 19.39 -0.87
CA GLU A 278 -7.45 20.23 -0.99
C GLU A 278 -7.69 21.72 -1.28
N ASP A 279 -8.91 22.16 -1.63
CA ASP A 279 -9.14 23.58 -2.03
C ASP A 279 -9.55 24.53 -0.89
N LYS A 280 -9.50 24.10 0.39
CA LYS A 280 -9.99 24.93 1.51
C LYS A 280 -8.97 25.35 2.57
N GLU A 281 -7.72 24.93 2.51
CA GLU A 281 -6.69 25.30 3.51
C GLU A 281 -5.65 26.33 3.03
N THR A 282 -5.84 26.99 1.88
CA THR A 282 -4.89 28.01 1.40
C THR A 282 -5.47 29.41 1.34
N THR A 283 -6.46 29.72 2.21
CA THR A 283 -6.93 31.13 2.31
C THR A 283 -7.37 31.43 3.75
N GLU A 284 -6.41 31.66 4.64
CA GLU A 284 -6.51 32.60 5.77
C GLU A 284 -5.11 32.89 6.35
#